data_09bebbf31f5f46fc4cd1296ab834ae03
#
_entry.id   09bebbf31f5f46fc4cd1296ab834ae03
#
_cell.length_a   1.000
_cell.length_b   1.000
_cell.length_c   1.000
_cell.angle_alpha   90.00
_cell.angle_beta   90.00
_cell.angle_gamma   90.00
#
_symmetry.space_group_name_H-M   'P 1'
#
loop_
_entity.id
_entity.type
_entity.pdbx_description
1 polymer ?
#
loop_
_entity_poly.entity_id
_entity_poly.type
_entity_poly.pdbx_seq_one_letter_code
_entity_poly.pdbx_strand_id
1 'polypeptide(L)'
;KPEYMALYSKNDHRAKFFSDKDYTGVTQWPYSKRVCRYMFTVCGDLPDLYLMLAECKARTGDETGARADLLTLREKRMPAAEAAIPASVNSKEKLIRFVLEERTREFMMSGMRWFDIRRLWNDPLFQDDKKNYTHKVGEQTYTLTEDRLTYRIPPKVMSFNSGWVDNN
;
A
#
# COMPACT_ATOMS: atom_id res chain seq x y z
N LYS A 1 9.36 0.64 7.21
CA LYS A 1 9.71 -0.59 7.93
C LYS A 1 10.47 -1.52 6.97
N PRO A 2 11.49 -2.31 7.41
CA PRO A 2 12.28 -3.20 6.55
C PRO A 2 11.44 -4.23 5.80
N GLU A 3 10.38 -4.76 6.40
CA GLU A 3 9.48 -5.73 5.79
C GLU A 3 8.82 -5.25 4.49
N TYR A 4 8.57 -3.95 4.35
CA TYR A 4 8.02 -3.42 3.11
C TYR A 4 9.05 -3.37 1.97
N MET A 5 10.32 -3.15 2.29
CA MET A 5 11.37 -3.21 1.27
C MET A 5 11.61 -4.65 0.80
N ALA A 6 11.39 -5.64 1.66
CA ALA A 6 11.46 -7.06 1.32
C ALA A 6 10.37 -7.53 0.33
N LEU A 7 9.34 -6.72 0.08
CA LEU A 7 8.32 -7.02 -0.93
C LEU A 7 8.86 -6.92 -2.37
N TYR A 8 9.94 -6.17 -2.60
CA TYR A 8 10.52 -6.02 -3.94
C TYR A 8 11.48 -7.17 -4.23
N SER A 9 11.37 -7.74 -5.42
CA SER A 9 12.39 -8.66 -5.93
C SER A 9 13.69 -7.90 -6.26
N LYS A 10 14.78 -8.63 -6.42
CA LYS A 10 16.12 -8.06 -6.65
C LYS A 10 16.17 -7.10 -7.85
N ASN A 11 15.42 -7.42 -8.89
CA ASN A 11 15.41 -6.67 -10.16
C ASN A 11 14.12 -5.85 -10.35
N ASP A 12 13.32 -5.65 -9.31
CA ASP A 12 12.17 -4.78 -9.37
C ASP A 12 12.64 -3.31 -9.52
N HIS A 13 12.26 -2.69 -10.62
CA HIS A 13 12.70 -1.33 -10.95
C HIS A 13 12.20 -0.29 -9.95
N ARG A 14 11.11 -0.56 -9.26
CA ARG A 14 10.54 0.34 -8.25
C ARG A 14 11.43 0.46 -7.02
N ALA A 15 12.22 -0.56 -6.69
CA ALA A 15 13.17 -0.50 -5.59
C ALA A 15 14.17 0.65 -5.73
N LYS A 16 14.47 1.07 -6.96
CA LYS A 16 15.37 2.19 -7.27
C LYS A 16 14.84 3.55 -6.82
N PHE A 17 13.55 3.67 -6.53
CA PHE A 17 12.96 4.91 -6.01
C PHE A 17 13.19 5.12 -4.52
N PHE A 18 13.82 4.17 -3.84
CA PHE A 18 14.08 4.24 -2.41
C PHE A 18 15.58 4.24 -2.15
N SER A 19 16.02 5.14 -1.27
CA SER A 19 17.43 5.26 -0.87
C SER A 19 17.52 5.64 0.59
N ASP A 20 18.59 5.24 1.24
CA ASP A 20 18.99 5.71 2.55
C ASP A 20 19.88 6.97 2.47
N LYS A 21 20.15 7.44 1.25
CA LYS A 21 20.87 8.68 0.96
C LYS A 21 19.98 9.65 0.22
N ASP A 22 20.26 10.92 0.36
CA ASP A 22 19.64 11.95 -0.47
C ASP A 22 20.10 11.81 -1.95
N TYR A 23 19.48 12.58 -2.83
CA TYR A 23 19.81 12.53 -4.26
C TYR A 23 21.23 13.06 -4.58
N THR A 24 21.89 13.75 -3.64
CA THR A 24 23.27 14.21 -3.77
C THR A 24 24.27 13.15 -3.28
N GLY A 25 23.80 12.14 -2.56
CA GLY A 25 24.62 11.10 -1.95
C GLY A 25 25.39 11.55 -0.71
N VAL A 26 25.16 12.77 -0.25
CA VAL A 26 25.90 13.38 0.88
C VAL A 26 25.25 13.05 2.22
N THR A 27 23.93 13.18 2.32
CA THR A 27 23.21 12.95 3.57
C THR A 27 22.81 11.49 3.70
N GLN A 28 23.33 10.81 4.71
CA GLN A 28 22.90 9.45 5.09
C GLN A 28 21.70 9.53 6.03
N TRP A 29 20.60 8.82 5.69
CA TRP A 29 19.44 8.69 6.56
C TRP A 29 19.47 7.34 7.29
N PRO A 30 18.89 7.25 8.49
CA PRO A 30 18.82 6.00 9.24
C PRO A 30 17.80 4.99 8.65
N TYR A 31 17.09 5.37 7.59
CA TYR A 31 16.09 4.53 6.91
C TYR A 31 15.92 4.96 5.45
N SER A 32 15.47 4.03 4.61
CA SER A 32 15.18 4.34 3.22
C SER A 32 13.99 5.30 3.09
N LYS A 33 14.17 6.31 2.27
CA LYS A 33 13.15 7.27 1.85
C LYS A 33 12.90 7.14 0.36
N ARG A 34 11.73 7.58 -0.08
CA ARG A 34 11.46 7.74 -1.49
C ARG A 34 12.18 8.98 -2.01
N VAL A 35 13.00 8.80 -3.04
CA VAL A 35 13.81 9.87 -3.66
C VAL A 35 13.28 10.30 -5.02
N CYS A 36 12.06 9.91 -5.37
CA CYS A 36 11.44 10.32 -6.62
C CYS A 36 10.95 11.77 -6.55
N ARG A 37 11.29 12.58 -7.57
CA ARG A 37 10.87 13.99 -7.68
C ARG A 37 9.41 14.16 -8.11
N TYR A 38 8.79 13.14 -8.67
CA TYR A 38 7.43 13.24 -9.19
C TYR A 38 6.44 13.18 -8.03
N MET A 39 5.59 14.20 -7.96
CA MET A 39 4.42 14.15 -7.08
C MET A 39 3.51 13.02 -7.57
N PHE A 40 3.03 12.23 -6.61
CA PHE A 40 1.98 11.28 -6.91
C PHE A 40 0.71 12.01 -7.29
N THR A 41 0.14 11.61 -8.39
CA THR A 41 -1.28 11.86 -8.63
C THR A 41 -2.06 10.93 -7.70
N VAL A 42 -2.85 11.50 -6.82
CA VAL A 42 -3.58 10.74 -5.78
C VAL A 42 -4.87 10.18 -6.38
N CYS A 43 -4.92 9.63 -7.48
CA CYS A 43 -5.95 8.73 -8.02
C CYS A 43 -5.97 8.71 -9.54
N GLY A 44 -6.39 7.58 -10.08
CA GLY A 44 -6.66 7.43 -11.51
C GLY A 44 -5.43 7.18 -12.39
N ASP A 45 -4.28 6.89 -11.81
CA ASP A 45 -3.12 6.44 -12.58
C ASP A 45 -3.38 5.06 -13.20
N LEU A 46 -2.85 4.83 -14.40
CA LEU A 46 -3.02 3.57 -15.11
C LEU A 46 -2.66 2.32 -14.26
N PRO A 47 -1.59 2.31 -13.44
CA PRO A 47 -1.33 1.22 -12.51
C PRO A 47 -2.44 0.98 -11.50
N ASP A 48 -3.08 2.04 -11.00
CA ASP A 48 -4.20 1.93 -10.06
C ASP A 48 -5.41 1.26 -10.73
N LEU A 49 -5.71 1.62 -11.98
CA LEU A 49 -6.79 0.99 -12.75
C LEU A 49 -6.54 -0.51 -12.97
N TYR A 50 -5.33 -0.92 -13.35
CA TYR A 50 -4.98 -2.34 -13.48
C TYR A 50 -5.17 -3.10 -12.17
N LEU A 51 -4.74 -2.53 -11.05
CA LEU A 51 -4.85 -3.18 -9.73
C LEU A 51 -6.28 -3.21 -9.21
N MET A 52 -7.08 -2.18 -9.48
CA MET A 52 -8.51 -2.20 -9.18
C MET A 52 -9.25 -3.24 -10.01
N LEU A 53 -8.98 -3.32 -11.32
CA LEU A 53 -9.56 -4.34 -12.20
C LEU A 53 -9.19 -5.75 -11.73
N ALA A 54 -7.90 -5.99 -11.43
CA ALA A 54 -7.44 -7.28 -10.94
C ALA A 54 -8.14 -7.67 -9.62
N GLU A 55 -8.30 -6.74 -8.68
CA GLU A 55 -9.02 -7.00 -7.43
C GLU A 55 -10.50 -7.31 -7.69
N CYS A 56 -11.18 -6.50 -8.49
CA CYS A 56 -12.58 -6.71 -8.83
C CYS A 56 -12.81 -8.08 -9.50
N LYS A 57 -12.00 -8.42 -10.51
CA LYS A 57 -12.05 -9.70 -11.19
C LYS A 57 -11.82 -10.88 -10.23
N ALA A 58 -10.77 -10.80 -9.39
CA ALA A 58 -10.51 -11.82 -8.39
C ALA A 58 -11.68 -12.00 -7.42
N ARG A 59 -12.30 -10.92 -6.96
CA ARG A 59 -13.44 -10.96 -6.05
C ARG A 59 -14.70 -11.53 -6.71
N THR A 60 -14.92 -11.28 -7.99
CA THR A 60 -16.08 -11.77 -8.75
C THR A 60 -15.88 -13.16 -9.36
N GLY A 61 -14.70 -13.77 -9.20
CA GLY A 61 -14.43 -15.14 -9.65
C GLY A 61 -13.72 -15.25 -11.01
N ASP A 62 -13.42 -14.12 -11.68
CA ASP A 62 -12.56 -14.12 -12.88
C ASP A 62 -11.08 -14.09 -12.47
N GLU A 63 -10.60 -15.21 -11.93
CA GLU A 63 -9.19 -15.33 -11.52
C GLU A 63 -8.22 -15.26 -12.70
N THR A 64 -8.62 -15.77 -13.86
CA THR A 64 -7.82 -15.73 -15.08
C THR A 64 -7.59 -14.28 -15.55
N GLY A 65 -8.65 -13.50 -15.64
CA GLY A 65 -8.56 -12.09 -15.99
C GLY A 65 -7.79 -11.26 -14.96
N ALA A 66 -7.96 -11.56 -13.66
CA ALA A 66 -7.19 -10.91 -12.60
C ALA A 66 -5.69 -11.15 -12.72
N ARG A 67 -5.28 -12.39 -13.02
CA ARG A 67 -3.87 -12.76 -13.25
C ARG A 67 -3.30 -12.08 -14.49
N ALA A 68 -4.07 -11.97 -15.57
CA ALA A 68 -3.65 -11.28 -16.79
C ALA A 68 -3.38 -9.79 -16.54
N ASP A 69 -4.28 -9.09 -15.84
CA ASP A 69 -4.09 -7.67 -15.49
C ASP A 69 -2.85 -7.45 -14.61
N LEU A 70 -2.68 -8.31 -13.59
CA LEU A 70 -1.49 -8.30 -12.72
C LEU A 70 -0.21 -8.50 -13.51
N LEU A 71 -0.17 -9.50 -14.40
CA LEU A 71 1.01 -9.81 -15.19
C LEU A 71 1.38 -8.64 -16.10
N THR A 72 0.38 -8.04 -16.75
CA THR A 72 0.56 -6.86 -17.61
C THR A 72 1.26 -5.71 -16.88
N LEU A 73 0.86 -5.44 -15.63
CA LEU A 73 1.50 -4.43 -14.81
C LEU A 73 2.92 -4.86 -14.39
N ARG A 74 3.07 -6.09 -13.89
CA ARG A 74 4.32 -6.59 -13.31
C ARG A 74 5.45 -6.66 -14.34
N GLU A 75 5.16 -7.06 -15.59
CA GLU A 75 6.12 -7.07 -16.70
C GLU A 75 6.69 -5.69 -17.04
N LYS A 76 5.98 -4.61 -16.66
CA LYS A 76 6.49 -3.22 -16.79
C LYS A 76 7.31 -2.76 -15.57
N ARG A 77 7.41 -3.59 -14.54
CA ARG A 77 8.08 -3.26 -13.26
C ARG A 77 9.32 -4.11 -13.00
N MET A 78 9.39 -5.29 -13.59
CA MET A 78 10.49 -6.24 -13.37
C MET A 78 10.68 -7.14 -14.60
N PRO A 79 11.82 -7.86 -14.71
CA PRO A 79 12.02 -8.84 -15.77
C PRO A 79 10.92 -9.90 -15.80
N ALA A 80 10.54 -10.38 -16.99
CA ALA A 80 9.45 -11.33 -17.19
C ALA A 80 9.56 -12.58 -16.31
N ALA A 81 10.79 -13.08 -16.08
CA ALA A 81 11.02 -14.23 -15.20
C ALA A 81 10.61 -13.98 -13.73
N GLU A 82 10.66 -12.73 -13.27
CA GLU A 82 10.26 -12.33 -11.91
C GLU A 82 8.83 -11.80 -11.85
N ALA A 83 8.26 -11.44 -13.01
CA ALA A 83 6.89 -10.92 -13.11
C ALA A 83 5.82 -12.00 -12.89
N ALA A 84 6.16 -13.27 -13.09
CA ALA A 84 5.23 -14.38 -12.93
C ALA A 84 4.60 -14.39 -11.53
N ILE A 85 3.29 -14.71 -11.49
CA ILE A 85 2.57 -14.87 -10.23
C ILE A 85 2.98 -16.21 -9.61
N PRO A 86 3.45 -16.22 -8.35
CA PRO A 86 3.93 -17.46 -7.72
C PRO A 86 2.86 -18.56 -7.71
N ALA A 87 3.30 -19.82 -7.90
CA ALA A 87 2.40 -20.99 -7.86
C ALA A 87 1.70 -21.16 -6.49
N SER A 88 2.28 -20.59 -5.42
CA SER A 88 1.67 -20.57 -4.09
C SER A 88 0.38 -19.74 -4.02
N VAL A 89 0.17 -18.83 -4.99
CA VAL A 89 -1.05 -18.03 -5.14
C VAL A 89 -2.09 -18.88 -5.89
N ASN A 90 -2.61 -19.90 -5.24
CA ASN A 90 -3.44 -20.97 -5.83
C ASN A 90 -4.89 -20.98 -5.35
N SER A 91 -5.35 -19.92 -4.70
CA SER A 91 -6.76 -19.73 -4.37
C SER A 91 -7.20 -18.29 -4.61
N LYS A 92 -8.50 -18.07 -4.68
CA LYS A 92 -9.13 -16.76 -4.80
C LYS A 92 -8.64 -15.80 -3.71
N GLU A 93 -8.64 -16.24 -2.46
CA GLU A 93 -8.23 -15.43 -1.31
C GLU A 93 -6.76 -15.03 -1.40
N LYS A 94 -5.89 -15.98 -1.78
CA LYS A 94 -4.48 -15.70 -1.99
C LYS A 94 -4.25 -14.75 -3.16
N LEU A 95 -5.05 -14.86 -4.20
CA LEU A 95 -4.97 -13.95 -5.35
C LEU A 95 -5.36 -12.53 -4.94
N ILE A 96 -6.46 -12.36 -4.20
CA ILE A 96 -6.86 -11.04 -3.68
C ILE A 96 -5.76 -10.45 -2.79
N ARG A 97 -5.19 -11.22 -1.87
CA ARG A 97 -4.06 -10.77 -1.04
C ARG A 97 -2.85 -10.38 -1.87
N PHE A 98 -2.52 -11.15 -2.90
CA PHE A 98 -1.40 -10.86 -3.79
C PHE A 98 -1.60 -9.57 -4.60
N VAL A 99 -2.84 -9.30 -5.08
CA VAL A 99 -3.18 -8.01 -5.70
C VAL A 99 -2.93 -6.85 -4.74
N LEU A 100 -3.33 -6.97 -3.49
CA LEU A 100 -3.14 -5.91 -2.48
C LEU A 100 -1.69 -5.74 -2.04
N GLU A 101 -0.90 -6.81 -2.07
CA GLU A 101 0.55 -6.70 -1.92
C GLU A 101 1.17 -5.95 -3.11
N GLU A 102 0.72 -6.23 -4.34
CA GLU A 102 1.19 -5.51 -5.52
C GLU A 102 0.82 -4.02 -5.46
N ARG A 103 -0.39 -3.69 -4.97
CA ARG A 103 -0.76 -2.30 -4.66
C ARG A 103 0.17 -1.67 -3.63
N THR A 104 0.56 -2.43 -2.62
CA THR A 104 1.51 -1.93 -1.60
C THR A 104 2.88 -1.64 -2.21
N ARG A 105 3.37 -2.49 -3.12
CA ARG A 105 4.62 -2.27 -3.87
C ARG A 105 4.52 -1.03 -4.76
N GLU A 106 3.44 -0.91 -5.53
CA GLU A 106 3.26 0.18 -6.49
C GLU A 106 3.15 1.53 -5.81
N PHE A 107 2.37 1.61 -4.72
CA PHE A 107 2.04 2.86 -4.05
C PHE A 107 2.75 3.04 -2.70
N MET A 108 3.89 2.39 -2.51
CA MET A 108 4.65 2.54 -1.27
C MET A 108 5.01 4.01 -1.01
N MET A 109 4.73 4.48 0.20
CA MET A 109 4.94 5.85 0.67
C MET A 109 4.14 6.93 -0.08
N SER A 110 3.09 6.56 -0.82
CA SER A 110 2.16 7.50 -1.46
C SER A 110 0.97 7.90 -0.59
N GLY A 111 0.75 7.20 0.53
CA GLY A 111 -0.46 7.34 1.35
C GLY A 111 -1.63 6.45 0.93
N MET A 112 -1.58 5.81 -0.26
CA MET A 112 -2.68 4.97 -0.78
C MET A 112 -3.00 3.78 0.14
N ARG A 113 -2.00 3.26 0.87
CA ARG A 113 -2.21 2.17 1.83
C ARG A 113 -3.22 2.52 2.93
N TRP A 114 -3.32 3.80 3.31
CA TRP A 114 -4.32 4.25 4.28
C TRP A 114 -5.75 4.02 3.80
N PHE A 115 -6.02 4.33 2.54
CA PHE A 115 -7.33 4.10 1.93
C PHE A 115 -7.64 2.61 1.79
N ASP A 116 -6.65 1.78 1.46
CA ASP A 116 -6.82 0.32 1.44
C ASP A 116 -7.14 -0.23 2.83
N ILE A 117 -6.43 0.20 3.88
CA ILE A 117 -6.71 -0.22 5.26
C ILE A 117 -8.15 0.15 5.67
N ARG A 118 -8.58 1.38 5.36
CA ARG A 118 -9.94 1.84 5.70
C ARG A 118 -11.03 1.04 5.00
N ARG A 119 -10.93 0.85 3.68
CA ARG A 119 -11.95 0.12 2.92
C ARG A 119 -12.00 -1.38 3.24
N LEU A 120 -10.88 -1.95 3.68
CA LEU A 120 -10.75 -3.37 4.00
C LEU A 120 -10.96 -3.65 5.50
N TRP A 121 -11.21 -2.64 6.32
CA TRP A 121 -11.30 -2.79 7.78
C TRP A 121 -12.31 -3.83 8.22
N ASN A 122 -13.45 -3.91 7.55
CA ASN A 122 -14.52 -4.87 7.84
C ASN A 122 -14.57 -6.03 6.84
N ASP A 123 -13.58 -6.15 5.95
CA ASP A 123 -13.49 -7.31 5.04
C ASP A 123 -13.04 -8.55 5.82
N PRO A 124 -13.82 -9.65 5.80
CA PRO A 124 -13.50 -10.88 6.54
C PRO A 124 -12.11 -11.45 6.21
N LEU A 125 -11.64 -11.26 4.98
CA LEU A 125 -10.33 -11.76 4.54
C LEU A 125 -9.15 -11.11 5.28
N PHE A 126 -9.32 -9.88 5.84
CA PHE A 126 -8.24 -9.09 6.42
C PHE A 126 -8.38 -8.85 7.93
N GLN A 127 -9.28 -9.54 8.62
CA GLN A 127 -9.48 -9.33 10.07
C GLN A 127 -8.23 -9.62 10.89
N ASP A 128 -7.50 -10.68 10.55
CA ASP A 128 -6.25 -11.04 11.23
C ASP A 128 -5.10 -10.05 11.01
N ASP A 129 -5.19 -9.23 9.97
CA ASP A 129 -4.14 -8.26 9.63
C ASP A 129 -4.19 -7.03 10.54
N LYS A 130 -5.31 -6.75 11.19
CA LYS A 130 -5.52 -5.57 12.07
C LYS A 130 -4.46 -5.46 13.16
N LYS A 131 -4.05 -6.58 13.75
CA LYS A 131 -2.99 -6.64 14.76
C LYS A 131 -1.64 -6.14 14.31
N ASN A 132 -1.40 -6.12 12.97
CA ASN A 132 -0.16 -5.70 12.36
C ASN A 132 -0.13 -4.20 11.99
N TYR A 133 -1.29 -3.52 12.09
CA TYR A 133 -1.36 -2.08 11.81
C TYR A 133 -0.88 -1.28 13.02
N THR A 134 0.43 -1.29 13.20
CA THR A 134 1.10 -0.66 14.33
C THR A 134 2.01 0.48 13.90
N HIS A 135 2.13 1.50 14.76
CA HIS A 135 3.08 2.60 14.61
C HIS A 135 3.91 2.73 15.88
N LYS A 136 5.23 2.77 15.72
CA LYS A 136 6.17 2.90 16.85
C LYS A 136 6.70 4.33 16.91
N VAL A 137 6.58 4.95 18.10
CA VAL A 137 7.12 6.27 18.41
C VAL A 137 8.02 6.13 19.64
N GLY A 138 9.32 6.27 19.46
CA GLY A 138 10.29 5.94 20.50
C GLY A 138 10.18 4.46 20.89
N GLU A 139 9.90 4.20 22.17
CA GLU A 139 9.69 2.82 22.67
C GLU A 139 8.21 2.40 22.69
N GLN A 140 7.30 3.33 22.49
CA GLN A 140 5.87 3.03 22.51
C GLN A 140 5.38 2.55 21.15
N THR A 141 4.52 1.51 21.19
CA THR A 141 3.87 0.97 20.00
C THR A 141 2.37 1.21 20.12
N TYR A 142 1.81 1.83 19.11
CA TYR A 142 0.39 2.12 18.96
C TYR A 142 -0.21 1.19 17.92
N THR A 143 -1.30 0.52 18.24
CA THR A 143 -2.07 -0.27 17.28
C THR A 143 -3.22 0.58 16.77
N LEU A 144 -3.48 0.51 15.46
CA LEU A 144 -4.60 1.20 14.85
C LEU A 144 -5.91 0.58 15.34
N THR A 145 -6.83 1.44 15.75
CA THR A 145 -8.19 1.08 16.17
C THR A 145 -9.21 1.71 15.23
N GLU A 146 -10.46 1.23 15.25
CA GLU A 146 -11.49 1.65 14.30
C GLU A 146 -11.81 3.15 14.42
N ASP A 147 -11.85 3.68 15.63
CA ASP A 147 -12.06 5.10 15.92
C ASP A 147 -10.97 6.00 15.35
N ARG A 148 -9.81 5.42 14.98
CA ARG A 148 -8.69 6.14 14.36
C ARG A 148 -8.69 6.09 12.84
N LEU A 149 -9.64 5.40 12.22
CA LEU A 149 -9.76 5.35 10.75
C LEU A 149 -10.25 6.67 10.15
N THR A 150 -10.87 7.51 10.93
CA THR A 150 -11.26 8.87 10.55
C THR A 150 -10.40 9.87 11.31
N TYR A 151 -9.87 10.85 10.60
CA TYR A 151 -9.09 11.90 11.25
C TYR A 151 -10.00 12.78 12.09
N ARG A 152 -9.56 13.08 13.30
CA ARG A 152 -10.21 14.09 14.15
C ARG A 152 -10.05 15.46 13.54
N ILE A 153 -11.04 16.32 13.78
CA ILE A 153 -10.95 17.73 13.44
C ILE A 153 -9.89 18.37 14.37
N PRO A 154 -8.90 19.09 13.82
CA PRO A 154 -7.90 19.73 14.67
C PRO A 154 -8.52 20.57 15.79
N PRO A 155 -8.05 20.46 17.05
CA PRO A 155 -8.63 21.20 18.18
C PRO A 155 -8.73 22.71 17.95
N LYS A 156 -7.77 23.29 17.23
CA LYS A 156 -7.80 24.71 16.86
C LYS A 156 -8.98 25.05 15.95
N VAL A 157 -9.34 24.17 15.03
CA VAL A 157 -10.51 24.37 14.15
C VAL A 157 -11.80 24.22 14.95
N MET A 158 -11.87 23.23 15.84
CA MET A 158 -13.01 23.04 16.74
C MET A 158 -13.23 24.25 17.65
N SER A 159 -12.17 24.90 18.15
CA SER A 159 -12.31 26.08 19.03
C SER A 159 -12.94 27.28 18.35
N PHE A 160 -12.92 27.37 17.03
CA PHE A 160 -13.58 28.44 16.26
C PHE A 160 -15.03 28.10 15.84
N ASN A 161 -15.46 26.86 16.07
CA ASN A 161 -16.73 26.34 15.59
C ASN A 161 -17.50 25.62 16.69
N SER A 162 -18.06 26.36 17.63
CA SER A 162 -18.66 25.81 18.87
C SER A 162 -19.85 24.87 18.66
N GLY A 163 -20.41 24.79 17.45
CA GLY A 163 -21.51 23.88 17.11
C GLY A 163 -21.07 22.59 16.42
N TRP A 164 -19.77 22.39 16.23
CA TRP A 164 -19.26 21.19 15.54
C TRP A 164 -19.03 20.04 16.52
N VAL A 165 -19.28 18.84 16.04
CA VAL A 165 -18.97 17.59 16.74
C VAL A 165 -17.77 16.96 16.04
N ASP A 166 -16.83 16.44 16.81
CA ASP A 166 -15.63 15.77 16.26
C ASP A 166 -16.00 14.45 15.55
N ASN A 167 -15.16 14.03 14.64
CA ASN A 167 -15.28 12.77 13.89
C ASN A 167 -14.87 11.57 14.78
N ASN A 168 -15.71 11.21 15.74
CA ASN A 168 -15.50 10.03 16.60
C ASN A 168 -16.59 9.00 16.41
#